data_b8c6c745d88ea4afdad176c0d0480b27
#
_entry.id   b8c6c745d88ea4afdad176c0d0480b27
#
_cell.length_a   1.000
_cell.length_b   1.000
_cell.length_c   1.000
_cell.angle_alpha   90.00
_cell.angle_beta   90.00
_cell.angle_gamma   90.00
#
_symmetry.space_group_name_H-M   'P 1'
#
loop_
_entity.id
_entity.type
_entity.pdbx_description
1 polymer ?
#
loop_
_entity_poly.entity_id
_entity_poly.type
_entity_poly.pdbx_seq_one_letter_code
_entity_poly.pdbx_strand_id
1 'polypeptide(L)'
;MIKKGIILAGGHGTRMSPLTKAVNKQLLPIYDKPLIFYPLSILMLAKIKEVLIIVNKGQLDQYKKLLPNGKNLGIKITYAEQKSPKGLPDAFIVGEKFIGKDNVALILGDNFFYGETLTKKLRENCKLKNGARVLLHKVLKPELYGVAKINKYKKITQIKEKPKNNFSDLAITGLYFFDNNVVNFSKKLKPSKRGEIEITDLLNIYKSKKKLKADIIGRGGAWLDTGSIEDFYKTSAFVSSIENRQGLKIACLEEIAFSNR
;
A
#
# COMPACT_ATOMS: atom_id res chain seq x y z
N MET A 1 -6.41 9.49 -15.50
CA MET A 1 -5.48 9.55 -14.31
C MET A 1 -6.24 9.02 -13.11
N ILE A 2 -5.63 8.14 -12.32
CA ILE A 2 -6.23 7.61 -11.08
C ILE A 2 -6.41 8.76 -10.09
N LYS A 3 -7.63 8.94 -9.58
CA LYS A 3 -7.99 9.97 -8.59
C LYS A 3 -8.44 9.36 -7.26
N LYS A 4 -8.69 8.04 -7.24
CA LYS A 4 -9.18 7.29 -6.08
C LYS A 4 -8.10 6.37 -5.53
N GLY A 5 -7.94 6.37 -4.21
CA GLY A 5 -7.01 5.50 -3.52
C GLY A 5 -7.68 4.79 -2.35
N ILE A 6 -7.26 3.56 -2.08
CA ILE A 6 -7.67 2.78 -0.92
C ILE A 6 -6.46 2.59 -0.02
N ILE A 7 -6.60 2.88 1.27
CA ILE A 7 -5.66 2.48 2.30
C ILE A 7 -6.28 1.30 3.04
N LEU A 8 -5.65 0.13 2.95
CA LEU A 8 -6.08 -1.03 3.72
C LEU A 8 -5.41 -0.99 5.10
N ALA A 9 -6.16 -0.52 6.09
CA ALA A 9 -5.73 -0.35 7.48
C ALA A 9 -6.37 -1.40 8.42
N GLY A 10 -6.76 -2.54 7.85
CA GLY A 10 -7.28 -3.70 8.57
C GLY A 10 -6.16 -4.65 8.99
N GLY A 11 -6.56 -5.74 9.65
CA GLY A 11 -5.65 -6.76 10.17
C GLY A 11 -5.45 -6.67 11.68
N HIS A 12 -5.17 -7.81 12.30
CA HIS A 12 -5.11 -7.89 13.77
C HIS A 12 -3.74 -7.50 14.35
N GLY A 13 -2.71 -7.35 13.51
CA GLY A 13 -1.36 -7.00 13.96
C GLY A 13 -0.74 -7.98 14.96
N THR A 14 -1.11 -9.26 14.91
CA THR A 14 -0.75 -10.28 15.91
C THR A 14 0.76 -10.42 16.16
N ARG A 15 1.57 -10.21 15.11
CA ARG A 15 3.04 -10.25 15.20
C ARG A 15 3.64 -9.08 16.02
N MET A 16 2.82 -8.08 16.34
CA MET A 16 3.24 -6.93 17.15
C MET A 16 2.60 -6.94 18.55
N SER A 17 1.98 -8.06 18.96
CA SER A 17 1.50 -8.21 20.33
C SER A 17 2.66 -8.07 21.33
N PRO A 18 2.46 -7.37 22.48
CA PRO A 18 1.19 -6.84 22.99
C PRO A 18 0.80 -5.43 22.52
N LEU A 19 1.64 -4.73 21.75
CA LEU A 19 1.42 -3.33 21.32
C LEU A 19 0.08 -3.11 20.60
N THR A 20 -0.39 -4.14 19.89
CA THR A 20 -1.61 -4.09 19.08
C THR A 20 -2.85 -4.65 19.78
N LYS A 21 -2.80 -4.93 21.08
CA LYS A 21 -3.96 -5.43 21.83
C LYS A 21 -5.05 -4.37 22.01
N ALA A 22 -4.64 -3.13 22.29
CA ALA A 22 -5.57 -2.03 22.58
C ALA A 22 -5.69 -1.01 21.43
N VAL A 23 -4.71 -0.97 20.54
CA VAL A 23 -4.62 0.04 19.48
C VAL A 23 -4.31 -0.64 18.14
N ASN A 24 -4.99 -0.20 17.08
CA ASN A 24 -4.66 -0.68 15.74
C ASN A 24 -3.23 -0.28 15.36
N LYS A 25 -2.48 -1.18 14.71
CA LYS A 25 -1.10 -0.98 14.31
C LYS A 25 -0.86 0.35 13.58
N GLN A 26 -1.75 0.71 12.68
CA GLN A 26 -1.63 1.91 11.85
C GLN A 26 -1.81 3.22 12.65
N LEU A 27 -2.30 3.15 13.87
CA LEU A 27 -2.39 4.29 14.79
C LEU A 27 -1.18 4.42 15.73
N LEU A 28 -0.32 3.40 15.79
CA LEU A 28 0.94 3.46 16.55
C LEU A 28 1.90 4.47 15.90
N PRO A 29 2.69 5.21 16.69
CA PRO A 29 3.60 6.21 16.16
C PRO A 29 4.83 5.59 15.51
N ILE A 30 5.16 6.01 14.29
CA ILE A 30 6.47 5.88 13.70
C ILE A 30 7.18 7.21 13.90
N TYR A 31 8.11 7.25 14.81
CA TYR A 31 8.84 8.43 15.27
C TYR A 31 7.89 9.52 15.82
N ASP A 32 7.48 10.49 15.03
CA ASP A 32 6.74 11.68 15.46
C ASP A 32 5.26 11.71 15.02
N LYS A 33 4.78 10.72 14.28
CA LYS A 33 3.40 10.69 13.77
C LYS A 33 2.85 9.26 13.60
N PRO A 34 1.52 9.06 13.63
CA PRO A 34 0.91 7.75 13.40
C PRO A 34 1.30 7.14 12.05
N LEU A 35 1.51 5.82 12.04
CA LEU A 35 1.90 5.07 10.85
C LEU A 35 1.01 5.33 9.63
N ILE A 36 -0.31 5.52 9.82
CA ILE A 36 -1.27 5.78 8.74
C ILE A 36 -0.95 7.05 7.91
N PHE A 37 -0.20 8.01 8.46
CA PHE A 37 0.20 9.23 7.76
C PHE A 37 1.13 8.94 6.60
N TYR A 38 1.98 7.92 6.72
CA TYR A 38 2.94 7.56 5.67
C TYR A 38 2.24 7.03 4.41
N PRO A 39 1.37 6.01 4.44
CA PRO A 39 0.64 5.59 3.25
C PRO A 39 -0.31 6.69 2.72
N LEU A 40 -0.90 7.52 3.59
CA LEU A 40 -1.71 8.65 3.15
C LEU A 40 -0.88 9.67 2.37
N SER A 41 0.33 10.00 2.84
CA SER A 41 1.25 10.90 2.15
C SER A 41 1.60 10.40 0.75
N ILE A 42 1.79 9.09 0.56
CA ILE A 42 2.07 8.47 -0.74
C ILE A 42 0.92 8.70 -1.73
N LEU A 43 -0.33 8.53 -1.28
CA LEU A 43 -1.48 8.82 -2.12
C LEU A 43 -1.59 10.31 -2.47
N MET A 44 -1.29 11.19 -1.50
CA MET A 44 -1.30 12.65 -1.73
C MET A 44 -0.18 13.09 -2.69
N LEU A 45 1.05 12.55 -2.57
CA LEU A 45 2.15 12.78 -3.51
C LEU A 45 1.81 12.31 -4.93
N ALA A 46 1.02 11.25 -5.05
CA ALA A 46 0.47 10.76 -6.30
C ALA A 46 -0.64 11.66 -6.89
N LYS A 47 -1.04 12.74 -6.20
CA LYS A 47 -2.16 13.63 -6.52
C LYS A 47 -3.53 12.93 -6.52
N ILE A 48 -3.69 11.89 -5.71
CA ILE A 48 -4.97 11.24 -5.47
C ILE A 48 -5.79 12.12 -4.53
N LYS A 49 -7.03 12.43 -4.92
CA LYS A 49 -7.90 13.38 -4.21
C LYS A 49 -9.00 12.71 -3.38
N GLU A 50 -9.37 11.48 -3.70
CA GLU A 50 -10.38 10.71 -2.98
C GLU A 50 -9.72 9.48 -2.36
N VAL A 51 -9.85 9.33 -1.04
CA VAL A 51 -9.22 8.24 -0.29
C VAL A 51 -10.27 7.50 0.52
N LEU A 52 -10.31 6.17 0.36
CA LEU A 52 -11.08 5.28 1.21
C LEU A 52 -10.12 4.60 2.20
N ILE A 53 -10.35 4.75 3.49
CA ILE A 53 -9.62 4.01 4.53
C ILE A 53 -10.50 2.85 4.98
N ILE A 54 -10.02 1.61 4.77
CA ILE A 54 -10.71 0.39 5.19
C ILE A 54 -10.08 -0.05 6.51
N VAL A 55 -10.90 -0.10 7.57
CA VAL A 55 -10.49 -0.44 8.93
C VAL A 55 -11.19 -1.71 9.41
N ASN A 56 -10.73 -2.29 10.51
CA ASN A 56 -11.46 -3.37 11.16
C ASN A 56 -12.75 -2.86 11.82
N LYS A 57 -13.74 -3.72 11.91
CA LYS A 57 -14.99 -3.42 12.64
C LYS A 57 -14.71 -2.92 14.06
N GLY A 58 -15.37 -1.82 14.44
CA GLY A 58 -15.26 -1.19 15.76
C GLY A 58 -14.05 -0.26 15.95
N GLN A 59 -13.23 -0.02 14.91
CA GLN A 59 -12.07 0.88 14.99
C GLN A 59 -12.28 2.24 14.31
N LEU A 60 -13.43 2.43 13.69
CA LEU A 60 -13.74 3.59 12.84
C LEU A 60 -13.58 4.93 13.56
N ASP A 61 -14.04 5.04 14.81
CA ASP A 61 -14.06 6.30 15.54
C ASP A 61 -12.65 6.81 15.87
N GLN A 62 -11.70 5.91 16.13
CA GLN A 62 -10.30 6.28 16.36
C GLN A 62 -9.70 6.92 15.12
N TYR A 63 -9.97 6.35 13.93
CA TYR A 63 -9.48 6.90 12.66
C TYR A 63 -10.16 8.23 12.30
N LYS A 64 -11.48 8.33 12.48
CA LYS A 64 -12.22 9.59 12.24
C LYS A 64 -11.77 10.73 13.15
N LYS A 65 -11.41 10.42 14.40
CA LYS A 65 -10.87 11.41 15.33
C LYS A 65 -9.51 11.94 14.86
N LEU A 66 -8.66 11.07 14.31
CA LEU A 66 -7.32 11.44 13.83
C LEU A 66 -7.37 12.12 12.45
N LEU A 67 -8.16 11.58 11.52
CA LEU A 67 -8.24 12.01 10.11
C LEU A 67 -9.73 12.16 9.71
N PRO A 68 -10.43 13.25 10.10
CA PRO A 68 -11.90 13.29 9.96
C PRO A 68 -12.37 13.16 8.51
N ASN A 69 -12.14 14.15 7.68
CA ASN A 69 -12.66 14.15 6.29
C ASN A 69 -11.63 14.58 5.22
N GLY A 70 -10.43 14.97 5.64
CA GLY A 70 -9.34 15.38 4.77
C GLY A 70 -9.50 16.75 4.10
N LYS A 71 -10.55 17.52 4.40
CA LYS A 71 -10.81 18.83 3.78
C LYS A 71 -9.62 19.79 3.92
N ASN A 72 -9.01 19.84 5.10
CA ASN A 72 -7.86 20.68 5.40
C ASN A 72 -6.61 20.26 4.61
N LEU A 73 -6.55 19.02 4.15
CA LEU A 73 -5.47 18.45 3.33
C LEU A 73 -5.78 18.53 1.81
N GLY A 74 -6.90 19.15 1.42
CA GLY A 74 -7.31 19.25 0.02
C GLY A 74 -7.67 17.91 -0.62
N ILE A 75 -8.07 16.93 0.19
CA ILE A 75 -8.55 15.60 -0.24
C ILE A 75 -9.88 15.28 0.44
N LYS A 76 -10.56 14.25 -0.07
CA LYS A 76 -11.77 13.69 0.54
C LYS A 76 -11.47 12.32 1.11
N ILE A 77 -11.58 12.17 2.44
CA ILE A 77 -11.43 10.89 3.12
C ILE A 77 -12.82 10.32 3.42
N THR A 78 -13.00 9.06 3.07
CA THR A 78 -14.16 8.23 3.41
C THR A 78 -13.69 6.96 4.09
N TYR A 79 -14.61 6.26 4.75
CA TYR A 79 -14.28 5.09 5.56
C TYR A 79 -15.19 3.92 5.23
N ALA A 80 -14.64 2.71 5.34
CA ALA A 80 -15.40 1.47 5.36
C ALA A 80 -14.82 0.52 6.42
N GLU A 81 -15.69 -0.33 6.96
CA GLU A 81 -15.29 -1.39 7.88
C GLU A 81 -15.27 -2.75 7.17
N GLN A 82 -14.20 -3.50 7.33
CA GLN A 82 -14.19 -4.91 6.95
C GLN A 82 -14.63 -5.79 8.13
N LYS A 83 -15.51 -6.77 7.87
CA LYS A 83 -15.98 -7.70 8.91
C LYS A 83 -14.87 -8.61 9.43
N SER A 84 -14.01 -9.07 8.53
CA SER A 84 -12.84 -9.91 8.81
C SER A 84 -11.82 -9.77 7.69
N PRO A 85 -10.50 -9.90 7.97
CA PRO A 85 -9.46 -9.92 6.95
C PRO A 85 -9.56 -11.19 6.09
N LYS A 86 -9.89 -11.05 4.81
CA LYS A 86 -10.00 -12.16 3.85
C LYS A 86 -8.86 -12.19 2.83
N GLY A 87 -7.91 -11.28 2.96
CA GLY A 87 -6.83 -11.07 2.00
C GLY A 87 -6.93 -9.71 1.30
N LEU A 88 -5.86 -9.29 0.63
CA LEU A 88 -5.77 -7.96 0.04
C LEU A 88 -6.82 -7.66 -1.04
N PRO A 89 -7.20 -8.58 -1.94
CA PRO A 89 -8.23 -8.33 -2.95
C PRO A 89 -9.62 -8.04 -2.39
N ASP A 90 -9.93 -8.43 -1.14
CA ASP A 90 -11.21 -8.12 -0.50
C ASP A 90 -11.41 -6.60 -0.34
N ALA A 91 -10.33 -5.82 -0.26
CA ALA A 91 -10.40 -4.36 -0.23
C ALA A 91 -11.13 -3.76 -1.44
N PHE A 92 -11.02 -4.37 -2.62
CA PHE A 92 -11.73 -3.91 -3.82
C PHE A 92 -13.21 -4.27 -3.79
N ILE A 93 -13.58 -5.35 -3.10
CA ILE A 93 -14.98 -5.77 -2.92
C ILE A 93 -15.64 -4.84 -1.89
N VAL A 94 -15.00 -4.61 -0.74
CA VAL A 94 -15.46 -3.65 0.27
C VAL A 94 -15.56 -2.23 -0.29
N GLY A 95 -14.58 -1.85 -1.11
CA GLY A 95 -14.49 -0.53 -1.75
C GLY A 95 -15.27 -0.39 -3.05
N GLU A 96 -16.07 -1.37 -3.50
CA GLU A 96 -16.72 -1.38 -4.81
C GLU A 96 -17.55 -0.11 -5.08
N LYS A 97 -18.39 0.31 -4.13
CA LYS A 97 -19.19 1.53 -4.26
C LYS A 97 -18.33 2.79 -4.38
N PHE A 98 -17.24 2.86 -3.64
CA PHE A 98 -16.28 3.95 -3.72
C PHE A 98 -15.55 3.98 -5.05
N ILE A 99 -15.08 2.83 -5.53
CA ILE A 99 -14.37 2.71 -6.81
C ILE A 99 -15.31 3.12 -7.96
N GLY A 100 -16.53 2.59 -7.99
CA GLY A 100 -17.49 2.84 -9.07
C GLY A 100 -16.93 2.39 -10.42
N LYS A 101 -16.82 3.32 -11.37
CA LYS A 101 -16.27 3.09 -12.72
C LYS A 101 -14.82 3.54 -12.88
N ASP A 102 -14.18 4.01 -11.82
CA ASP A 102 -12.85 4.59 -11.87
C ASP A 102 -11.74 3.55 -11.70
N ASN A 103 -10.55 3.90 -12.17
CA ASN A 103 -9.32 3.19 -11.81
C ASN A 103 -8.91 3.56 -10.38
N VAL A 104 -8.21 2.67 -9.68
CA VAL A 104 -7.92 2.81 -8.26
C VAL A 104 -6.47 2.44 -7.92
N ALA A 105 -5.88 3.15 -6.96
CA ALA A 105 -4.67 2.73 -6.28
C ALA A 105 -5.03 2.05 -4.95
N LEU A 106 -4.28 1.02 -4.56
CA LEU A 106 -4.35 0.39 -3.24
C LEU A 106 -2.98 0.48 -2.59
N ILE A 107 -2.95 0.97 -1.35
CA ILE A 107 -1.75 0.94 -0.52
C ILE A 107 -2.06 0.26 0.81
N LEU A 108 -1.11 -0.55 1.28
CA LEU A 108 -1.21 -1.16 2.61
C LEU A 108 -0.91 -0.12 3.68
N GLY A 109 -1.74 -0.08 4.71
CA GLY A 109 -1.67 0.90 5.80
C GLY A 109 -0.43 0.77 6.70
N ASP A 110 0.38 -0.28 6.50
CA ASP A 110 1.60 -0.56 7.24
C ASP A 110 2.86 -0.48 6.37
N ASN A 111 2.76 0.07 5.16
CA ASN A 111 3.89 0.21 4.27
C ASN A 111 4.44 1.63 4.26
N PHE A 112 5.73 1.72 4.46
CA PHE A 112 6.52 2.94 4.39
C PHE A 112 7.30 2.98 3.08
N PHE A 113 7.27 4.13 2.40
CA PHE A 113 8.03 4.39 1.18
C PHE A 113 8.80 5.71 1.29
N TYR A 114 10.04 5.71 0.83
CA TYR A 114 10.88 6.89 0.78
C TYR A 114 11.80 6.88 -0.45
N GLY A 115 12.11 8.04 -1.02
CA GLY A 115 13.10 8.17 -2.09
C GLY A 115 12.83 9.33 -3.04
N GLU A 116 13.89 9.93 -3.54
CA GLU A 116 13.85 11.12 -4.40
C GLU A 116 12.99 10.94 -5.65
N THR A 117 13.15 9.83 -6.36
CA THR A 117 12.39 9.56 -7.61
C THR A 117 10.99 9.04 -7.40
N LEU A 118 10.58 8.83 -6.14
CA LEU A 118 9.32 8.16 -5.81
C LEU A 118 8.12 8.95 -6.32
N THR A 119 8.04 10.24 -6.04
CA THR A 119 6.92 11.10 -6.47
C THR A 119 6.68 11.05 -7.99
N LYS A 120 7.76 11.09 -8.78
CA LYS A 120 7.68 10.96 -10.24
C LYS A 120 7.07 9.61 -10.64
N LYS A 121 7.55 8.50 -10.05
CA LYS A 121 7.03 7.15 -10.31
C LYS A 121 5.56 7.02 -9.92
N LEU A 122 5.15 7.58 -8.78
CA LEU A 122 3.75 7.57 -8.32
C LEU A 122 2.83 8.26 -9.34
N ARG A 123 3.20 9.45 -9.79
CA ARG A 123 2.43 10.22 -10.78
C ARG A 123 2.36 9.54 -12.14
N GLU A 124 3.45 8.90 -12.60
CA GLU A 124 3.46 8.11 -13.83
C GLU A 124 2.57 6.86 -13.72
N ASN A 125 2.58 6.18 -12.58
CA ASN A 125 1.71 5.04 -12.35
C ASN A 125 0.23 5.43 -12.31
N CYS A 126 -0.09 6.62 -11.80
CA CYS A 126 -1.46 7.16 -11.82
C CYS A 126 -1.99 7.49 -13.21
N LYS A 127 -1.14 7.58 -14.25
CA LYS A 127 -1.57 7.72 -15.65
C LYS A 127 -2.11 6.42 -16.27
N LEU A 128 -2.20 5.35 -15.48
CA LEU A 128 -2.73 4.06 -15.92
C LEU A 128 -4.13 4.22 -16.53
N LYS A 129 -4.30 3.76 -17.77
CA LYS A 129 -5.61 3.68 -18.44
C LYS A 129 -6.21 2.27 -18.30
N ASN A 130 -5.41 1.25 -18.59
CA ASN A 130 -5.82 -0.15 -18.56
C ASN A 130 -4.77 -1.02 -17.89
N GLY A 131 -5.19 -2.11 -17.26
CA GLY A 131 -4.31 -3.12 -16.68
C GLY A 131 -3.93 -2.82 -15.24
N ALA A 132 -2.75 -3.28 -14.83
CA ALA A 132 -2.22 -3.08 -13.49
C ALA A 132 -0.75 -2.66 -13.52
N ARG A 133 -0.33 -1.93 -12.48
CA ARG A 133 1.07 -1.59 -12.22
C ARG A 133 1.41 -1.86 -10.79
N VAL A 134 2.64 -2.35 -10.55
CA VAL A 134 3.18 -2.65 -9.23
C VAL A 134 4.58 -2.04 -9.08
N LEU A 135 4.96 -1.77 -7.85
CA LEU A 135 6.34 -1.41 -7.53
C LEU A 135 7.05 -2.64 -6.97
N LEU A 136 8.26 -2.89 -7.46
CA LEU A 136 9.15 -3.95 -6.99
C LEU A 136 10.30 -3.35 -6.21
N HIS A 137 10.71 -4.02 -5.15
CA HIS A 137 11.88 -3.66 -4.36
C HIS A 137 12.72 -4.90 -4.07
N LYS A 138 14.05 -4.75 -4.12
CA LYS A 138 14.96 -5.83 -3.80
C LYS A 138 15.01 -6.06 -2.28
N VAL A 139 14.86 -7.31 -1.85
CA VAL A 139 14.83 -7.71 -0.44
C VAL A 139 15.80 -8.86 -0.16
N LEU A 140 16.22 -8.98 1.09
CA LEU A 140 17.10 -10.07 1.53
C LEU A 140 16.31 -11.35 1.88
N LYS A 141 15.02 -11.22 2.27
CA LYS A 141 14.14 -12.31 2.71
C LYS A 141 12.90 -12.40 1.83
N PRO A 142 13.04 -12.83 0.55
CA PRO A 142 11.92 -12.85 -0.40
C PRO A 142 10.80 -13.83 -0.02
N GLU A 143 11.09 -14.83 0.81
CA GLU A 143 10.12 -15.81 1.32
C GLU A 143 9.01 -15.19 2.20
N LEU A 144 9.17 -13.94 2.62
CA LEU A 144 8.16 -13.23 3.40
C LEU A 144 7.09 -12.56 2.53
N TYR A 145 7.33 -12.43 1.22
CA TYR A 145 6.56 -11.59 0.31
C TYR A 145 6.07 -12.31 -0.93
N GLY A 146 5.08 -11.73 -1.60
CA GLY A 146 4.87 -11.99 -3.01
C GLY A 146 6.07 -11.49 -3.82
N VAL A 147 6.62 -12.32 -4.69
CA VAL A 147 7.82 -11.97 -5.48
C VAL A 147 7.59 -12.13 -6.96
N ALA A 148 8.30 -11.35 -7.75
CA ALA A 148 8.22 -11.35 -9.20
C ALA A 148 9.57 -11.63 -9.84
N LYS A 149 9.60 -12.48 -10.91
CA LYS A 149 10.71 -12.54 -11.85
C LYS A 149 10.46 -11.59 -13.01
N ILE A 150 11.48 -10.88 -13.44
CA ILE A 150 11.46 -10.03 -14.62
C ILE A 150 12.48 -10.49 -15.65
N ASN A 151 12.23 -10.21 -16.91
CA ASN A 151 13.20 -10.43 -17.99
C ASN A 151 14.08 -9.16 -18.20
N LYS A 152 15.03 -9.25 -19.17
CA LYS A 152 15.91 -8.13 -19.55
C LYS A 152 15.17 -6.86 -19.99
N TYR A 153 13.92 -6.97 -20.42
CA TYR A 153 13.06 -5.85 -20.80
C TYR A 153 12.19 -5.34 -19.63
N LYS A 154 12.49 -5.73 -18.37
CA LYS A 154 11.73 -5.40 -17.15
C LYS A 154 10.26 -5.87 -17.18
N LYS A 155 9.91 -6.84 -18.01
CA LYS A 155 8.57 -7.45 -18.03
C LYS A 155 8.49 -8.56 -17.00
N ILE A 156 7.41 -8.60 -16.22
CA ILE A 156 7.14 -9.68 -15.26
C ILE A 156 6.86 -10.98 -16.03
N THR A 157 7.65 -12.00 -15.75
CA THR A 157 7.51 -13.33 -16.34
C THR A 157 6.79 -14.30 -15.42
N GLN A 158 7.07 -14.24 -14.13
CA GLN A 158 6.48 -15.11 -13.12
C GLN A 158 6.23 -14.35 -11.83
N ILE A 159 5.20 -14.76 -11.08
CA ILE A 159 4.87 -14.26 -9.74
C ILE A 159 4.61 -15.45 -8.85
N LYS A 160 5.14 -15.43 -7.61
CA LYS A 160 4.88 -16.42 -6.59
C LYS A 160 4.64 -15.75 -5.24
N GLU A 161 3.65 -16.25 -4.49
CA GLU A 161 3.41 -15.86 -3.10
C GLU A 161 4.36 -16.64 -2.19
N LYS A 162 5.14 -15.93 -1.36
CA LYS A 162 6.00 -16.48 -0.29
C LYS A 162 6.73 -17.77 -0.68
N PRO A 163 7.60 -17.74 -1.71
CA PRO A 163 8.25 -18.96 -2.19
C PRO A 163 9.24 -19.52 -1.17
N LYS A 164 9.21 -20.82 -0.96
CA LYS A 164 10.14 -21.49 -0.04
C LYS A 164 11.58 -21.60 -0.60
N ASN A 165 11.74 -21.52 -1.91
CA ASN A 165 13.02 -21.63 -2.59
C ASN A 165 13.46 -20.26 -3.13
N ASN A 166 14.76 -20.09 -3.35
CA ASN A 166 15.32 -18.88 -3.93
C ASN A 166 14.79 -18.66 -5.36
N PHE A 167 13.63 -18.00 -5.46
CA PHE A 167 12.91 -17.78 -6.69
C PHE A 167 13.28 -16.44 -7.34
N SER A 168 13.26 -15.38 -6.56
CA SER A 168 13.58 -14.00 -6.96
C SER A 168 13.75 -13.16 -5.71
N ASP A 169 14.63 -12.17 -5.74
CA ASP A 169 14.83 -11.18 -4.67
C ASP A 169 13.99 -9.91 -4.84
N LEU A 170 13.13 -9.86 -5.88
CA LEU A 170 12.26 -8.71 -6.17
C LEU A 170 10.88 -8.93 -5.53
N ALA A 171 10.68 -8.37 -4.34
CA ALA A 171 9.39 -8.35 -3.66
C ALA A 171 8.44 -7.37 -4.36
N ILE A 172 7.16 -7.75 -4.42
CA ILE A 172 6.07 -6.87 -4.81
C ILE A 172 5.70 -6.08 -3.56
N THR A 173 5.86 -4.76 -3.63
CA THR A 173 5.54 -3.88 -2.49
C THR A 173 4.04 -3.77 -2.26
N GLY A 174 3.64 -3.19 -1.13
CA GLY A 174 2.23 -2.99 -0.80
C GLY A 174 1.58 -1.77 -1.47
N LEU A 175 2.01 -1.40 -2.68
CA LEU A 175 1.41 -0.32 -3.46
C LEU A 175 1.10 -0.78 -4.88
N TYR A 176 -0.17 -0.68 -5.24
CA TYR A 176 -0.74 -1.22 -6.46
C TYR A 176 -1.58 -0.18 -7.19
N PHE A 177 -1.60 -0.23 -8.52
CA PHE A 177 -2.46 0.60 -9.37
C PHE A 177 -3.22 -0.29 -10.34
N PHE A 178 -4.54 -0.17 -10.37
CA PHE A 178 -5.41 -1.05 -11.15
C PHE A 178 -6.41 -0.26 -11.98
N ASP A 179 -6.77 -0.85 -13.12
CA ASP A 179 -7.98 -0.45 -13.84
C ASP A 179 -9.24 -0.97 -13.12
N ASN A 180 -10.40 -0.48 -13.52
CA ASN A 180 -11.69 -0.80 -12.91
C ASN A 180 -12.03 -2.30 -12.92
N ASN A 181 -11.45 -3.10 -13.82
CA ASN A 181 -11.69 -4.54 -13.86
C ASN A 181 -11.26 -5.25 -12.57
N VAL A 182 -10.46 -4.60 -11.73
CA VAL A 182 -9.96 -5.16 -10.47
C VAL A 182 -11.10 -5.67 -9.58
N VAL A 183 -12.23 -4.98 -9.51
CA VAL A 183 -13.39 -5.38 -8.71
C VAL A 183 -13.93 -6.73 -9.20
N ASN A 184 -14.19 -6.84 -10.52
CA ASN A 184 -14.71 -8.06 -11.10
C ASN A 184 -13.73 -9.24 -11.01
N PHE A 185 -12.42 -8.99 -11.12
CA PHE A 185 -11.41 -10.03 -10.96
C PHE A 185 -11.32 -10.47 -9.50
N SER A 186 -11.37 -9.55 -8.55
CA SER A 186 -11.33 -9.87 -7.11
C SER A 186 -12.50 -10.74 -6.67
N LYS A 187 -13.72 -10.48 -7.18
CA LYS A 187 -14.90 -11.30 -6.90
C LYS A 187 -14.79 -12.75 -7.37
N LYS A 188 -13.94 -13.04 -8.36
CA LYS A 188 -13.75 -14.39 -8.93
C LYS A 188 -12.63 -15.18 -8.25
N LEU A 189 -11.83 -14.55 -7.40
CA LEU A 189 -10.75 -15.22 -6.70
C LEU A 189 -11.28 -16.13 -5.60
N LYS A 190 -10.57 -17.23 -5.36
CA LYS A 190 -10.83 -18.17 -4.28
C LYS A 190 -9.71 -18.08 -3.24
N PRO A 191 -10.00 -18.35 -1.97
CA PRO A 191 -8.96 -18.45 -0.95
C PRO A 191 -7.90 -19.50 -1.29
N SER A 192 -6.65 -19.18 -1.03
CA SER A 192 -5.52 -20.08 -1.15
C SER A 192 -5.54 -21.16 -0.06
N LYS A 193 -4.57 -22.08 -0.07
CA LYS A 193 -4.36 -23.06 1.01
C LYS A 193 -4.11 -22.40 2.38
N ARG A 194 -3.77 -21.11 2.42
CA ARG A 194 -3.60 -20.30 3.63
C ARG A 194 -4.91 -19.69 4.16
N GLY A 195 -6.02 -19.90 3.45
CA GLY A 195 -7.33 -19.33 3.80
C GLY A 195 -7.51 -17.87 3.39
N GLU A 196 -6.55 -17.27 2.69
CA GLU A 196 -6.58 -15.87 2.24
C GLU A 196 -6.73 -15.76 0.72
N ILE A 197 -7.41 -14.73 0.25
CA ILE A 197 -7.44 -14.33 -1.15
C ILE A 197 -6.14 -13.59 -1.45
N GLU A 198 -5.28 -14.17 -2.30
CA GLU A 198 -3.93 -13.66 -2.52
C GLU A 198 -3.91 -12.56 -3.59
N ILE A 199 -3.17 -11.49 -3.32
CA ILE A 199 -2.96 -10.42 -4.31
C ILE A 199 -2.15 -10.93 -5.52
N THR A 200 -1.27 -11.90 -5.31
CA THR A 200 -0.47 -12.51 -6.37
C THR A 200 -1.33 -13.26 -7.39
N ASP A 201 -2.47 -13.83 -6.98
CA ASP A 201 -3.43 -14.45 -7.90
C ASP A 201 -4.13 -13.40 -8.74
N LEU A 202 -4.53 -12.27 -8.14
CA LEU A 202 -5.08 -11.14 -8.88
C LEU A 202 -4.07 -10.62 -9.91
N LEU A 203 -2.81 -10.45 -9.53
CA LEU A 203 -1.75 -10.01 -10.43
C LEU A 203 -1.46 -11.03 -11.54
N ASN A 204 -1.57 -12.33 -11.27
CA ASN A 204 -1.45 -13.38 -12.29
C ASN A 204 -2.55 -13.30 -13.35
N ILE A 205 -3.79 -12.89 -12.99
CA ILE A 205 -4.86 -12.62 -13.98
C ILE A 205 -4.42 -11.48 -14.92
N TYR A 206 -3.90 -10.38 -14.39
CA TYR A 206 -3.42 -9.26 -15.22
C TYR A 206 -2.21 -9.65 -16.07
N LYS A 207 -1.30 -10.47 -15.51
CA LYS A 207 -0.13 -10.98 -16.23
C LYS A 207 -0.54 -11.87 -17.42
N SER A 208 -1.48 -12.81 -17.21
CA SER A 208 -1.96 -13.70 -18.29
C SER A 208 -2.59 -12.91 -19.45
N LYS A 209 -3.24 -11.80 -19.13
CA LYS A 209 -3.79 -10.86 -20.12
C LYS A 209 -2.75 -9.90 -20.73
N LYS A 210 -1.45 -10.04 -20.39
CA LYS A 210 -0.36 -9.14 -20.83
C LYS A 210 -0.59 -7.66 -20.43
N LYS A 211 -1.34 -7.42 -19.35
CA LYS A 211 -1.73 -6.09 -18.85
C LYS A 211 -1.08 -5.73 -17.53
N LEU A 212 -0.05 -6.44 -17.08
CA LEU A 212 0.71 -6.14 -15.86
C LEU A 212 2.05 -5.51 -16.21
N LYS A 213 2.35 -4.35 -15.58
CA LYS A 213 3.64 -3.66 -15.67
C LYS A 213 4.25 -3.50 -14.29
N ALA A 214 5.57 -3.37 -14.23
CA ALA A 214 6.29 -3.14 -12.98
C ALA A 214 7.29 -2.00 -13.12
N ASP A 215 7.43 -1.22 -12.04
CA ASP A 215 8.52 -0.29 -11.84
C ASP A 215 9.37 -0.74 -10.66
N ILE A 216 10.69 -0.53 -10.73
CA ILE A 216 11.61 -0.94 -9.65
C ILE A 216 11.94 0.30 -8.81
N ILE A 217 11.83 0.17 -7.50
CA ILE A 217 12.40 1.12 -6.55
C ILE A 217 13.91 0.85 -6.50
N GLY A 218 14.68 1.81 -7.01
CA GLY A 218 16.14 1.69 -7.09
C GLY A 218 16.85 1.91 -5.75
N ARG A 219 18.18 1.88 -5.77
CA ARG A 219 19.04 2.01 -4.57
C ARG A 219 18.84 3.30 -3.77
N GLY A 220 18.40 4.39 -4.40
CA GLY A 220 18.07 5.65 -3.72
C GLY A 220 16.69 5.69 -3.08
N GLY A 221 15.95 4.58 -3.08
CA GLY A 221 14.64 4.47 -2.45
C GLY A 221 14.59 3.39 -1.39
N ALA A 222 13.70 3.55 -0.43
CA ALA A 222 13.42 2.59 0.62
C ALA A 222 11.95 2.16 0.58
N TRP A 223 11.71 0.89 0.82
CA TRP A 223 10.42 0.31 1.14
C TRP A 223 10.58 -0.55 2.37
N LEU A 224 9.78 -0.28 3.39
CA LEU A 224 9.78 -0.99 4.65
C LEU A 224 8.32 -1.42 4.94
N ASP A 225 8.13 -2.70 5.22
CA ASP A 225 6.88 -3.15 5.80
C ASP A 225 7.05 -3.18 7.33
N THR A 226 6.16 -2.55 8.05
CA THR A 226 6.22 -2.51 9.52
C THR A 226 5.56 -3.74 10.13
N GLY A 227 5.85 -4.91 9.56
CA GLY A 227 5.17 -6.18 9.87
C GLY A 227 5.52 -6.80 11.22
N SER A 228 6.65 -6.44 11.83
CA SER A 228 7.13 -6.92 13.12
C SER A 228 7.54 -5.73 14.02
N ILE A 229 7.74 -6.00 15.32
CA ILE A 229 8.26 -4.99 16.27
C ILE A 229 9.63 -4.48 15.80
N GLU A 230 10.48 -5.36 15.33
CA GLU A 230 11.82 -5.04 14.81
C GLU A 230 11.75 -4.12 13.58
N ASP A 231 10.89 -4.43 12.61
CA ASP A 231 10.73 -3.61 11.40
C ASP A 231 10.10 -2.25 11.73
N PHE A 232 9.19 -2.22 12.71
CA PHE A 232 8.57 -1.00 13.21
C PHE A 232 9.62 -0.06 13.84
N TYR A 233 10.49 -0.61 14.69
CA TYR A 233 11.60 0.11 15.30
C TYR A 233 12.58 0.63 14.24
N LYS A 234 13.00 -0.21 13.29
CA LYS A 234 13.91 0.17 12.20
C LYS A 234 13.32 1.30 11.33
N THR A 235 12.03 1.24 11.06
CA THR A 235 11.35 2.31 10.31
C THR A 235 11.35 3.61 11.08
N SER A 236 11.08 3.56 12.39
CA SER A 236 11.12 4.75 13.27
C SER A 236 12.54 5.36 13.34
N ALA A 237 13.56 4.53 13.49
CA ALA A 237 14.96 4.95 13.48
C ALA A 237 15.37 5.57 12.14
N PHE A 238 14.92 4.99 11.02
CA PHE A 238 15.16 5.53 9.69
C PHE A 238 14.57 6.95 9.55
N VAL A 239 13.28 7.12 9.91
CA VAL A 239 12.60 8.43 9.84
C VAL A 239 13.32 9.45 10.71
N SER A 240 13.62 9.11 11.97
CA SER A 240 14.36 9.96 12.90
C SER A 240 15.70 10.41 12.33
N SER A 241 16.48 9.48 11.76
CA SER A 241 17.81 9.77 11.20
C SER A 241 17.75 10.76 10.04
N ILE A 242 16.77 10.61 9.14
CA ILE A 242 16.62 11.49 7.98
C ILE A 242 16.11 12.87 8.42
N GLU A 243 15.04 12.93 9.22
CA GLU A 243 14.46 14.20 9.67
C GLU A 243 15.44 15.03 10.50
N ASN A 244 16.13 14.41 11.44
CA ASN A 244 17.14 15.11 12.26
C ASN A 244 18.36 15.60 11.46
N ARG A 245 18.68 14.90 10.37
CA ARG A 245 19.80 15.31 9.50
C ARG A 245 19.43 16.44 8.55
N GLN A 246 18.23 16.39 7.98
CA GLN A 246 17.81 17.34 6.93
C GLN A 246 17.02 18.53 7.49
N GLY A 247 16.43 18.42 8.68
CA GLY A 247 15.51 19.41 9.22
C GLY A 247 14.16 19.46 8.50
N LEU A 248 13.86 18.46 7.66
CA LEU A 248 12.61 18.35 6.89
C LEU A 248 11.81 17.13 7.35
N LYS A 249 10.50 17.27 7.38
CA LYS A 249 9.60 16.20 7.82
C LYS A 249 9.28 15.22 6.68
N ILE A 250 9.40 13.92 6.97
CA ILE A 250 8.90 12.87 6.08
C ILE A 250 7.38 12.75 6.29
N ALA A 251 6.62 12.59 5.19
CA ALA A 251 5.16 12.44 5.22
C ALA A 251 4.42 13.57 5.97
N CYS A 252 4.92 14.82 5.85
CA CYS A 252 4.20 16.00 6.30
C CYS A 252 3.00 16.24 5.39
N LEU A 253 1.80 15.89 5.87
CA LEU A 253 0.57 15.95 5.06
C LEU A 253 0.22 17.40 4.69
N GLU A 254 0.49 18.34 5.57
CA GLU A 254 0.24 19.78 5.40
C GLU A 254 1.14 20.36 4.29
N GLU A 255 2.43 20.03 4.31
CA GLU A 255 3.38 20.46 3.28
C GLU A 255 3.00 19.89 1.90
N ILE A 256 2.65 18.59 1.84
CA ILE A 256 2.20 17.95 0.60
C ILE A 256 0.90 18.57 0.11
N ALA A 257 -0.04 18.89 1.02
CA ALA A 257 -1.29 19.56 0.68
C ALA A 257 -1.03 20.94 0.09
N PHE A 258 -0.13 21.72 0.70
CA PHE A 258 0.30 23.03 0.19
C PHE A 258 0.92 22.93 -1.20
N SER A 259 1.86 22.00 -1.41
CA SER A 259 2.54 21.77 -2.69
C SER A 259 1.62 21.23 -3.81
N ASN A 260 0.45 20.71 -3.46
CA ASN A 260 -0.53 20.17 -4.42
C ASN A 260 -1.62 21.16 -4.80
N ARG A 261 -1.63 22.37 -4.24
CA ARG A 261 -2.53 23.46 -4.65
C ARG A 261 -2.07 24.04 -5.97
#